data_89974779847ab0f832ef9dae34c203fa
#
_entry.id   89974779847ab0f832ef9dae34c203fa
#
_cell.length_a   1.000
_cell.length_b   1.000
_cell.length_c   1.000
_cell.angle_alpha   90.00
_cell.angle_beta   90.00
_cell.angle_gamma   90.00
#
_symmetry.space_group_name_H-M   'P 1'
#
loop_
_entity.id
_entity.type
_entity.pdbx_description
1 polymer ?
#
loop_
_entity_poly.entity_id
_entity_poly.type
_entity_poly.pdbx_seq_one_letter_code
_entity_poly.pdbx_strand_id
1 'polypeptide(L)'
;MAVTTSMYNSALAALLAAFNWTSATIYVALFSASTFGATNAAYTTEGTEVVNANGYTTGGQAVGTRTADGTTTVAAKISAATVWTATGAGFTAHAAKLYISAGIPLCHIDFGADVTASGGGTWTLTWAAGGVFSIG
;
A
#
# COMPACT_ATOMS: atom_id res chain seq x y z
N MET A 1 2.46 3.05 16.56
CA MET A 1 2.43 3.96 15.40
C MET A 1 0.98 4.16 14.98
N ALA A 2 0.54 5.40 14.86
CA ALA A 2 -0.78 5.71 14.30
C ALA A 2 -0.68 5.67 12.77
N VAL A 3 -1.56 4.93 12.12
CA VAL A 3 -1.60 4.79 10.65
C VAL A 3 -2.94 5.34 10.15
N THR A 4 -2.88 6.25 9.19
CA THR A 4 -4.07 6.79 8.52
C THR A 4 -4.13 6.25 7.09
N THR A 5 -5.26 5.70 6.71
CA THR A 5 -5.52 5.17 5.36
C THR A 5 -6.60 6.00 4.67
N SER A 6 -6.32 6.41 3.44
CA SER A 6 -7.25 7.17 2.60
C SER A 6 -7.43 6.49 1.25
N MET A 7 -8.66 6.47 0.73
CA MET A 7 -8.99 5.86 -0.55
C MET A 7 -9.02 6.92 -1.67
N TYR A 8 -8.48 6.57 -2.83
CA TYR A 8 -8.48 7.42 -4.02
C TYR A 8 -9.81 7.35 -4.78
N ASN A 9 -10.21 8.45 -5.41
CA ASN A 9 -11.41 8.50 -6.27
C ASN A 9 -11.33 7.51 -7.45
N SER A 10 -10.13 7.33 -8.01
CA SER A 10 -9.88 6.34 -9.06
C SER A 10 -10.11 4.90 -8.58
N ALA A 11 -9.84 4.62 -7.30
CA ALA A 11 -10.12 3.32 -6.70
C ALA A 11 -11.62 3.08 -6.57
N LEU A 12 -12.40 4.08 -6.15
CA LEU A 12 -13.85 3.98 -6.08
C LEU A 12 -14.45 3.72 -7.47
N ALA A 13 -13.99 4.43 -8.50
CA ALA A 13 -14.42 4.22 -9.88
C ALA A 13 -14.08 2.79 -10.37
N ALA A 14 -12.87 2.30 -10.07
CA ALA A 14 -12.45 0.95 -10.43
C ALA A 14 -13.27 -0.13 -9.71
N LEU A 15 -13.62 0.06 -8.45
CA LEU A 15 -14.50 -0.83 -7.68
C LEU A 15 -15.90 -0.90 -8.29
N LEU A 16 -16.46 0.24 -8.71
CA LEU A 16 -17.75 0.31 -9.39
C LEU A 16 -17.71 -0.32 -10.80
N ALA A 17 -16.55 -0.36 -11.45
CA ALA A 17 -16.34 -0.98 -12.76
C ALA A 17 -16.03 -2.48 -12.69
N ALA A 18 -16.49 -3.20 -11.67
CA ALA A 18 -16.31 -4.63 -11.46
C ALA A 18 -14.86 -5.04 -11.13
N PHE A 19 -14.12 -4.20 -10.43
CA PHE A 19 -12.83 -4.56 -9.86
C PHE A 19 -12.96 -5.73 -8.87
N ASN A 20 -12.21 -6.80 -9.10
CA ASN A 20 -12.21 -7.97 -8.23
C ASN A 20 -11.02 -7.93 -7.26
N TRP A 21 -11.25 -7.46 -6.05
CA TRP A 21 -10.26 -7.36 -4.98
C TRP A 21 -9.49 -8.67 -4.75
N THR A 22 -10.18 -9.80 -4.79
CA THR A 22 -9.58 -11.10 -4.45
C THR A 22 -8.70 -11.68 -5.55
N SER A 23 -8.98 -11.35 -6.82
CA SER A 23 -8.25 -11.90 -7.97
C SER A 23 -7.32 -10.91 -8.66
N ALA A 24 -7.54 -9.59 -8.52
CA ALA A 24 -6.66 -8.60 -9.11
C ALA A 24 -5.25 -8.66 -8.52
N THR A 25 -4.22 -8.35 -9.32
CA THR A 25 -2.87 -8.18 -8.79
C THR A 25 -2.74 -6.81 -8.14
N ILE A 26 -2.52 -6.81 -6.83
CA ILE A 26 -2.36 -5.61 -6.01
C ILE A 26 -0.91 -5.50 -5.56
N TYR A 27 -0.36 -4.32 -5.69
CA TYR A 27 0.99 -3.99 -5.24
C TYR A 27 0.95 -2.97 -4.10
N VAL A 28 2.00 -2.96 -3.29
CA VAL A 28 2.26 -1.91 -2.33
C VAL A 28 3.66 -1.35 -2.56
N ALA A 29 3.74 -0.04 -2.80
CA ALA A 29 4.99 0.70 -2.94
C ALA A 29 5.20 1.60 -1.72
N LEU A 30 6.47 1.74 -1.32
CA LEU A 30 6.89 2.56 -0.18
C LEU A 30 7.37 3.93 -0.66
N PHE A 31 7.07 4.96 0.13
CA PHE A 31 7.40 6.34 -0.18
C PHE A 31 8.16 6.98 0.98
N SER A 32 9.23 7.69 0.66
CA SER A 32 9.97 8.51 1.63
C SER A 32 9.21 9.80 1.99
N ALA A 33 8.39 10.28 1.06
CA ALA A 33 7.46 11.38 1.27
C ALA A 33 6.25 11.18 0.36
N SER A 34 5.05 11.39 0.88
CA SER A 34 3.83 11.28 0.06
C SER A 34 2.69 12.05 0.71
N THR A 35 1.82 12.62 -0.14
CA THR A 35 0.55 13.22 0.25
C THR A 35 -0.60 12.50 -0.43
N PHE A 36 -1.79 12.59 0.14
CA PHE A 36 -3.00 12.05 -0.45
C PHE A 36 -3.69 13.10 -1.32
N GLY A 37 -3.85 12.79 -2.59
CA GLY A 37 -4.67 13.56 -3.51
C GLY A 37 -5.80 12.69 -4.07
N ALA A 38 -7.06 12.97 -3.68
CA ALA A 38 -8.20 12.12 -4.04
C ALA A 38 -8.43 11.98 -5.56
N THR A 39 -7.90 12.91 -6.34
CA THR A 39 -8.01 12.92 -7.82
C THR A 39 -6.82 12.28 -8.53
N ASN A 40 -5.81 11.80 -7.79
CA ASN A 40 -4.63 11.18 -8.39
C ASN A 40 -5.01 9.91 -9.16
N ALA A 41 -4.59 9.84 -10.42
CA ALA A 41 -4.85 8.72 -11.31
C ALA A 41 -3.68 7.72 -11.40
N ALA A 42 -2.51 8.07 -10.85
CA ALA A 42 -1.34 7.21 -10.81
C ALA A 42 -0.74 7.15 -9.40
N TYR A 43 -0.26 5.98 -8.99
CA TYR A 43 0.32 5.79 -7.65
C TYR A 43 1.59 6.62 -7.42
N THR A 44 2.28 6.98 -8.49
CA THR A 44 3.50 7.82 -8.44
C THR A 44 3.22 9.30 -8.25
N THR A 45 1.96 9.76 -8.38
CA THR A 45 1.60 11.16 -8.24
C THR A 45 1.66 11.58 -6.76
N GLU A 46 2.15 12.80 -6.50
CA GLU A 46 2.26 13.37 -5.14
C GLU A 46 3.03 12.47 -4.16
N GLY A 47 4.20 12.01 -4.58
CA GLY A 47 5.07 11.24 -3.70
C GLY A 47 6.44 11.01 -4.29
N THR A 48 7.39 10.75 -3.40
CA THR A 48 8.74 10.31 -3.75
C THR A 48 8.89 8.88 -3.28
N GLU A 49 8.86 7.93 -4.23
CA GLU A 49 9.05 6.52 -3.93
C GLU A 49 10.46 6.28 -3.35
N VAL A 50 10.57 5.32 -2.46
CA VAL A 50 11.86 4.88 -1.93
C VAL A 50 12.78 4.47 -3.09
N VAL A 51 14.04 4.87 -3.02
CA VAL A 51 15.02 4.63 -4.08
C VAL A 51 15.18 3.13 -4.34
N ASN A 52 15.25 2.75 -5.61
CA ASN A 52 15.52 1.37 -6.05
C ASN A 52 16.95 0.94 -5.67
N ALA A 53 17.15 0.62 -4.41
CA ALA A 53 18.43 0.20 -3.84
C ALA A 53 18.21 -0.42 -2.46
N ASN A 54 19.25 -1.02 -1.90
CA ASN A 54 19.29 -1.46 -0.50
C ASN A 54 18.17 -2.44 -0.10
N GLY A 55 17.72 -3.28 -1.05
CA GLY A 55 16.66 -4.26 -0.81
C GLY A 55 15.26 -3.79 -1.15
N TYR A 56 15.08 -2.53 -1.57
CA TYR A 56 13.84 -2.04 -2.14
C TYR A 56 13.91 -2.01 -3.67
N THR A 57 12.84 -2.40 -4.33
CA THR A 57 12.68 -2.32 -5.78
C THR A 57 11.52 -1.38 -6.12
N THR A 58 11.74 -0.49 -7.09
CA THR A 58 10.70 0.43 -7.59
C THR A 58 9.43 -0.33 -7.99
N GLY A 59 8.28 0.19 -7.57
CA GLY A 59 6.99 -0.48 -7.69
C GLY A 59 6.62 -1.33 -6.48
N GLY A 60 7.54 -1.56 -5.57
CA GLY A 60 7.30 -2.31 -4.34
C GLY A 60 7.10 -3.80 -4.57
N GLN A 61 6.14 -4.39 -3.88
CA GLN A 61 5.84 -5.84 -3.92
C GLN A 61 4.35 -6.10 -4.07
N ALA A 62 4.03 -7.24 -4.69
CA ALA A 62 2.67 -7.76 -4.67
C ALA A 62 2.27 -8.15 -3.24
N VAL A 63 1.06 -7.78 -2.83
CA VAL A 63 0.52 -8.18 -1.54
C VAL A 63 0.06 -9.63 -1.58
N GLY A 64 0.01 -10.25 -0.41
CA GLY A 64 -0.41 -11.65 -0.25
C GLY A 64 -1.89 -11.89 -0.47
N THR A 65 -2.40 -12.98 0.09
CA THR A 65 -3.80 -13.39 -0.04
C THR A 65 -4.75 -12.29 0.43
N ARG A 66 -5.74 -12.00 -0.38
CA ARG A 66 -6.78 -10.99 -0.13
C ARG A 66 -8.13 -11.65 0.03
N THR A 67 -8.92 -11.12 0.96
CA THR A 67 -10.32 -11.50 1.16
C THR A 67 -11.21 -10.27 1.25
N ALA A 68 -12.50 -10.46 1.03
CA ALA A 68 -13.52 -9.44 1.24
C ALA A 68 -14.59 -10.06 2.12
N ASP A 69 -14.71 -9.57 3.35
CA ASP A 69 -15.60 -10.14 4.36
C ASP A 69 -16.60 -9.08 4.86
N GLY A 70 -17.79 -9.52 5.15
CA GLY A 70 -18.85 -8.69 5.72
C GLY A 70 -20.17 -8.83 4.99
N THR A 71 -21.25 -8.49 5.66
CA THR A 71 -22.62 -8.57 5.14
C THR A 71 -23.25 -7.18 4.97
N THR A 72 -23.02 -6.27 5.91
CA THR A 72 -23.52 -4.90 5.87
C THR A 72 -22.43 -3.93 5.43
N THR A 73 -21.22 -4.11 5.95
CA THR A 73 -20.01 -3.41 5.53
C THR A 73 -19.00 -4.45 5.05
N VAL A 74 -18.54 -4.32 3.83
CA VAL A 74 -17.55 -5.25 3.26
C VAL A 74 -16.16 -4.69 3.49
N ALA A 75 -15.35 -5.41 4.25
CA ALA A 75 -13.95 -5.07 4.52
C ALA A 75 -13.01 -5.79 3.54
N ALA A 76 -12.17 -5.03 2.86
CA ALA A 76 -11.08 -5.55 2.04
C ALA A 76 -9.87 -5.85 2.92
N LYS A 77 -9.47 -7.11 2.98
CA LYS A 77 -8.42 -7.60 3.89
C LYS A 77 -7.23 -8.18 3.13
N ILE A 78 -6.06 -8.06 3.74
CA ILE A 78 -4.82 -8.73 3.32
C ILE A 78 -4.35 -9.57 4.51
N SER A 79 -4.21 -10.89 4.32
CA SER A 79 -3.98 -11.83 5.41
C SER A 79 -2.52 -11.95 5.85
N ALA A 80 -1.56 -11.64 4.97
CA ALA A 80 -0.13 -11.77 5.25
C ALA A 80 0.56 -10.42 5.24
N ALA A 81 1.48 -10.20 6.18
CA ALA A 81 2.34 -9.02 6.17
C ALA A 81 3.17 -8.96 4.88
N THR A 82 3.45 -7.76 4.40
CA THR A 82 4.37 -7.53 3.29
C THR A 82 5.73 -7.17 3.87
N VAL A 83 6.77 -7.89 3.46
CA VAL A 83 8.10 -7.81 4.08
C VAL A 83 9.16 -7.52 3.01
N TRP A 84 10.01 -6.54 3.29
CA TRP A 84 11.23 -6.26 2.52
C TRP A 84 12.45 -6.58 3.36
N THR A 85 13.43 -7.23 2.76
CA THR A 85 14.73 -7.44 3.40
C THR A 85 15.65 -6.29 3.01
N ALA A 86 16.02 -5.47 3.99
CA ALA A 86 16.95 -4.37 3.78
C ALA A 86 18.38 -4.88 3.62
N THR A 87 19.11 -4.29 2.67
CA THR A 87 20.52 -4.59 2.42
C THR A 87 21.34 -3.30 2.47
N GLY A 88 22.67 -3.40 2.40
CA GLY A 88 23.55 -2.22 2.36
C GLY A 88 23.28 -1.23 3.49
N ALA A 89 22.96 0.00 3.14
CA ALA A 89 22.65 1.06 4.10
C ALA A 89 21.22 0.99 4.66
N GLY A 90 20.38 0.09 4.13
CA GLY A 90 18.96 0.05 4.45
C GLY A 90 18.16 1.13 3.73
N PHE A 91 16.91 1.29 4.12
CA PHE A 91 16.03 2.33 3.58
C PHE A 91 14.99 2.80 4.61
N THR A 92 14.42 3.96 4.36
CA THR A 92 13.41 4.60 5.20
C THR A 92 12.16 4.88 4.39
N ALA A 93 10.99 4.61 4.95
CA ALA A 93 9.70 4.95 4.38
C ALA A 93 8.84 5.73 5.38
N HIS A 94 8.06 6.69 4.88
CA HIS A 94 7.11 7.50 5.64
C HIS A 94 5.66 7.11 5.34
N ALA A 95 5.42 6.62 4.12
CA ALA A 95 4.10 6.25 3.65
C ALA A 95 4.16 5.05 2.70
N ALA A 96 3.01 4.49 2.39
CA ALA A 96 2.84 3.49 1.34
C ALA A 96 1.61 3.81 0.49
N LYS A 97 1.61 3.30 -0.74
CA LYS A 97 0.42 3.31 -1.59
C LYS A 97 0.13 1.90 -2.09
N LEU A 98 -1.10 1.46 -1.88
CA LEU A 98 -1.65 0.30 -2.57
C LEU A 98 -2.11 0.72 -3.96
N TYR A 99 -1.81 -0.11 -4.96
CA TYR A 99 -2.25 0.14 -6.33
C TYR A 99 -2.47 -1.17 -7.10
N ILE A 100 -3.31 -1.13 -8.12
CA ILE A 100 -3.49 -2.25 -9.07
C ILE A 100 -2.43 -2.21 -10.16
N SER A 101 -2.18 -3.34 -10.81
CA SER A 101 -1.11 -3.53 -11.78
C SER A 101 -1.04 -2.51 -12.92
N ALA A 102 -2.15 -1.83 -13.23
CA ALA A 102 -2.19 -0.72 -14.18
C ALA A 102 -1.64 0.62 -13.63
N GLY A 103 -1.17 0.64 -12.37
CA GLY A 103 -0.65 1.83 -11.71
C GLY A 103 -1.73 2.70 -11.06
N ILE A 104 -2.99 2.28 -11.05
CA ILE A 104 -4.10 3.03 -10.44
C ILE A 104 -4.03 2.90 -8.92
N PRO A 105 -3.87 4.02 -8.17
CA PRO A 105 -3.79 3.96 -6.72
C PRO A 105 -5.14 3.58 -6.10
N LEU A 106 -5.10 2.71 -5.10
CA LEU A 106 -6.25 2.29 -4.31
C LEU A 106 -6.32 3.03 -2.98
N CYS A 107 -5.25 2.95 -2.21
CA CYS A 107 -5.17 3.52 -0.86
C CYS A 107 -3.84 4.21 -0.64
N HIS A 108 -3.87 5.29 0.13
CA HIS A 108 -2.70 5.94 0.72
C HIS A 108 -2.64 5.55 2.20
N ILE A 109 -1.46 5.17 2.66
CA ILE A 109 -1.19 4.77 4.03
C ILE A 109 -0.09 5.68 4.56
N ASP A 110 -0.42 6.50 5.54
CA ASP A 110 0.52 7.35 6.25
C ASP A 110 0.95 6.65 7.54
N PHE A 111 2.25 6.49 7.73
CA PHE A 111 2.79 5.88 8.95
C PHE A 111 2.90 6.87 10.12
N GLY A 112 2.72 8.15 9.87
CA GLY A 112 2.82 9.23 10.85
C GLY A 112 4.25 9.56 11.29
N ALA A 113 5.23 8.76 10.88
CA ALA A 113 6.65 8.95 11.16
C ALA A 113 7.49 8.14 10.19
N ASP A 114 8.76 8.49 10.06
CA ASP A 114 9.73 7.71 9.32
C ASP A 114 9.97 6.36 9.97
N VAL A 115 9.90 5.31 9.18
CA VAL A 115 10.20 3.93 9.59
C VAL A 115 11.40 3.43 8.80
N THR A 116 12.48 3.12 9.50
CA THR A 116 13.75 2.71 8.90
C THR A 116 14.04 1.24 9.15
N ALA A 117 14.49 0.54 8.13
CA ALA A 117 15.15 -0.75 8.26
C ALA A 117 16.64 -0.59 7.93
N SER A 118 17.50 -0.96 8.86
CA SER A 118 18.95 -1.02 8.65
C SER A 118 19.32 -2.22 7.78
N GLY A 119 20.46 -2.15 7.11
CA GLY A 119 20.97 -3.26 6.29
C GLY A 119 21.08 -4.56 7.09
N GLY A 120 20.57 -5.64 6.52
CA GLY A 120 20.45 -6.94 7.18
C GLY A 120 19.15 -7.13 7.99
N GLY A 121 18.38 -6.07 8.22
CA GLY A 121 17.08 -6.12 8.88
C GLY A 121 15.91 -6.29 7.91
N THR A 122 14.70 -6.29 8.45
CA THR A 122 13.46 -6.35 7.67
C THR A 122 12.62 -5.10 7.88
N TRP A 123 11.97 -4.65 6.83
CA TRP A 123 10.90 -3.67 6.87
C TRP A 123 9.56 -4.39 6.68
N THR A 124 8.67 -4.34 7.66
CA THR A 124 7.43 -5.13 7.65
C THR A 124 6.23 -4.21 7.72
N LEU A 125 5.33 -4.36 6.75
CA LEU A 125 4.00 -3.74 6.75
C LEU A 125 2.97 -4.78 7.16
N THR A 126 2.44 -4.62 8.38
CA THR A 126 1.40 -5.49 8.93
C THR A 126 0.03 -4.86 8.65
N TRP A 127 -0.84 -5.63 8.02
CA TRP A 127 -2.17 -5.19 7.67
C TRP A 127 -3.13 -5.34 8.86
N ALA A 128 -4.03 -4.37 9.02
CA ALA A 128 -5.02 -4.41 10.09
C ALA A 128 -5.99 -5.59 9.89
N ALA A 129 -6.31 -6.29 10.97
CA ALA A 129 -7.27 -7.40 10.93
C ALA A 129 -8.68 -6.96 10.50
N GLY A 130 -9.05 -5.71 10.76
CA GLY A 130 -10.30 -5.10 10.34
C GLY A 130 -10.40 -4.75 8.86
N GLY A 131 -9.29 -4.88 8.13
CA GLY A 131 -9.21 -4.58 6.69
C GLY A 131 -8.39 -3.34 6.36
N VAL A 132 -8.05 -3.20 5.09
CA VAL A 132 -7.32 -2.05 4.53
C VAL A 132 -8.28 -0.89 4.28
N PHE A 133 -9.47 -1.21 3.77
CA PHE A 133 -10.58 -0.27 3.59
C PHE A 133 -11.91 -1.04 3.64
N SER A 134 -13.01 -0.31 3.79
CA SER A 134 -14.35 -0.89 3.80
C SER A 134 -15.31 -0.10 2.94
N ILE A 135 -16.35 -0.78 2.46
CA ILE A 135 -17.46 -0.21 1.67
C ILE A 135 -18.75 -0.65 2.35
N GLY A 136 -19.61 0.30 2.66
CA GLY A 136 -20.88 -0.02 3.28
C GLY A 136 -21.78 1.19 3.44
#